data_4b2a95ca593a150cf4e831563056cbaa
#
_entry.id   4b2a95ca593a150cf4e831563056cbaa
#
_cell.length_a   1.000
_cell.length_b   1.000
_cell.length_c   1.000
_cell.angle_alpha   90.00
_cell.angle_beta   90.00
_cell.angle_gamma   90.00
#
_symmetry.space_group_name_H-M   'P 1'
#
loop_
_entity.id
_entity.type
_entity.pdbx_description
1 polymer ?
#
loop_
_entity_poly.entity_id
_entity_poly.type
_entity_poly.pdbx_seq_one_letter_code
_entity_poly.pdbx_strand_id
1 'polypeptide(L)'
;MAGLAPYDAEGLDWYAGMVPSSAASLRAAAEGRAAKEAYEAGAAYDPDMFTDADHEALASTWSWFDEVVGPALEGGPDAPITDDLAYVAPWGFDPATITAPLLLLHGEEDRIAPAAHSRWLAEHCPTAELRLRPGAGHISVLEAGAEALEWLAARKG
;
A
#
# COMPACT_ATOMS: atom_id res chain seq x y z
N MET A 1 -0.43 4.83 7.13
CA MET A 1 -0.49 3.78 6.11
C MET A 1 0.88 3.67 5.49
N ALA A 2 1.45 2.49 5.40
CA ALA A 2 2.67 2.30 4.65
C ALA A 2 2.29 2.28 3.17
N GLY A 3 2.94 3.09 2.39
CA GLY A 3 2.75 3.14 0.95
C GLY A 3 3.83 2.35 0.23
N LEU A 4 3.71 2.28 -1.09
CA LEU A 4 4.75 1.76 -1.94
C LEU A 4 5.96 2.72 -1.91
N ALA A 5 7.19 2.21 -1.99
CA ALA A 5 8.38 3.01 -2.20
C ALA A 5 8.38 3.65 -3.61
N PRO A 6 9.24 4.64 -3.89
CA PRO A 6 9.40 5.14 -5.26
C PRO A 6 9.58 4.00 -6.26
N TYR A 7 8.97 4.11 -7.44
CA TYR A 7 9.02 3.03 -8.43
C TYR A 7 10.45 2.76 -8.95
N ASP A 8 11.27 3.78 -8.93
CA ASP A 8 12.68 3.76 -9.30
C ASP A 8 13.64 3.57 -8.11
N ALA A 9 13.13 3.07 -6.97
CA ALA A 9 13.90 2.82 -5.75
C ALA A 9 15.07 1.86 -6.02
N GLU A 10 16.29 2.38 -5.92
CA GLU A 10 17.50 1.60 -6.19
C GLU A 10 17.66 0.47 -5.16
N GLY A 11 17.98 -0.73 -5.66
CA GLY A 11 18.20 -1.90 -4.82
C GLY A 11 16.94 -2.61 -4.31
N LEU A 12 15.74 -2.10 -4.60
CA LEU A 12 14.47 -2.74 -4.26
C LEU A 12 13.94 -3.56 -5.44
N ASP A 13 13.67 -4.85 -5.22
CA ASP A 13 12.78 -5.59 -6.12
C ASP A 13 11.33 -5.16 -5.82
N TRP A 14 10.86 -4.18 -6.59
CA TRP A 14 9.62 -3.44 -6.32
C TRP A 14 8.36 -4.32 -6.29
N TYR A 15 8.38 -5.43 -7.02
CA TYR A 15 7.25 -6.38 -7.09
C TYR A 15 7.38 -7.58 -6.15
N ALA A 16 8.55 -7.76 -5.53
CA ALA A 16 8.78 -8.92 -4.67
C ALA A 16 7.85 -8.92 -3.45
N GLY A 17 7.15 -10.03 -3.26
CA GLY A 17 6.18 -10.20 -2.17
C GLY A 17 4.74 -9.82 -2.52
N MET A 18 4.50 -9.17 -3.67
CA MET A 18 3.13 -8.96 -4.17
C MET A 18 2.51 -10.27 -4.65
N VAL A 19 1.19 -10.42 -4.49
CA VAL A 19 0.47 -11.47 -5.21
C VAL A 19 0.59 -11.27 -6.72
N PRO A 20 0.55 -12.35 -7.52
CA PRO A 20 0.74 -12.25 -8.96
C PRO A 20 -0.23 -11.29 -9.67
N SER A 21 -1.47 -11.22 -9.23
CA SER A 21 -2.50 -10.32 -9.75
C SER A 21 -2.14 -8.85 -9.53
N SER A 22 -1.75 -8.46 -8.31
CA SER A 22 -1.32 -7.09 -7.98
C SER A 22 -0.07 -6.69 -8.76
N ALA A 23 0.93 -7.58 -8.82
CA ALA A 23 2.13 -7.33 -9.60
C ALA A 23 1.84 -7.17 -11.10
N ALA A 24 0.93 -7.98 -11.68
CA ALA A 24 0.53 -7.87 -13.08
C ALA A 24 -0.23 -6.57 -13.36
N SER A 25 -1.13 -6.17 -12.48
CA SER A 25 -1.88 -4.92 -12.51
C SER A 25 -0.94 -3.70 -12.58
N LEU A 26 0.04 -3.64 -11.67
CA LEU A 26 0.99 -2.52 -11.62
C LEU A 26 2.03 -2.55 -12.76
N ARG A 27 2.39 -3.73 -13.28
CA ARG A 27 3.20 -3.82 -14.51
C ARG A 27 2.44 -3.27 -15.71
N ALA A 28 1.14 -3.58 -15.86
CA ALA A 28 0.32 -3.00 -16.90
C ALA A 28 0.23 -1.46 -16.76
N ALA A 29 0.16 -0.93 -15.53
CA ALA A 29 0.23 0.50 -15.28
C ALA A 29 1.58 1.11 -15.71
N ALA A 30 2.69 0.41 -15.48
CA ALA A 30 4.02 0.85 -15.91
C ALA A 30 4.17 0.89 -17.44
N GLU A 31 3.40 0.09 -18.19
CA GLU A 31 3.30 0.16 -19.65
C GLU A 31 2.41 1.32 -20.14
N GLY A 32 1.64 1.94 -19.24
CA GLY A 32 0.81 3.10 -19.50
C GLY A 32 -0.69 2.82 -19.43
N ARG A 33 -1.49 3.90 -19.50
CA ARG A 33 -2.95 3.86 -19.29
C ARG A 33 -3.65 2.82 -20.18
N ALA A 34 -3.35 2.75 -21.46
CA ALA A 34 -4.04 1.83 -22.37
C ALA A 34 -3.80 0.35 -22.01
N ALA A 35 -2.58 -0.01 -21.59
CA ALA A 35 -2.28 -1.35 -21.12
C ALA A 35 -3.00 -1.66 -19.81
N LYS A 36 -3.04 -0.68 -18.89
CA LYS A 36 -3.76 -0.81 -17.63
C LYS A 36 -5.27 -0.99 -17.82
N GLU A 37 -5.89 -0.19 -18.68
CA GLU A 37 -7.31 -0.32 -19.05
C GLU A 37 -7.63 -1.70 -19.66
N ALA A 38 -6.75 -2.20 -20.53
CA ALA A 38 -6.91 -3.53 -21.12
C ALA A 38 -6.78 -4.65 -20.06
N TYR A 39 -5.89 -4.48 -19.09
CA TYR A 39 -5.75 -5.40 -17.97
C TYR A 39 -7.03 -5.43 -17.12
N GLU A 40 -7.52 -4.25 -16.69
CA GLU A 40 -8.70 -4.12 -15.83
C GLU A 40 -9.98 -4.65 -16.49
N ALA A 41 -10.11 -4.53 -17.81
CA ALA A 41 -11.26 -5.08 -18.55
C ALA A 41 -11.38 -6.60 -18.46
N GLY A 42 -10.29 -7.32 -18.16
CA GLY A 42 -10.24 -8.78 -18.00
C GLY A 42 -9.91 -9.25 -16.59
N ALA A 43 -9.61 -8.35 -15.68
CA ALA A 43 -9.20 -8.71 -14.32
C ALA A 43 -10.38 -9.28 -13.51
N ALA A 44 -10.10 -10.34 -12.77
CA ALA A 44 -11.02 -10.89 -11.78
C ALA A 44 -10.50 -10.57 -10.37
N TYR A 45 -11.42 -10.49 -9.42
CA TYR A 45 -11.05 -10.36 -8.01
C TYR A 45 -10.19 -11.56 -7.58
N ASP A 46 -9.07 -11.28 -6.95
CA ASP A 46 -8.14 -12.28 -6.42
C ASP A 46 -8.22 -12.26 -4.89
N PRO A 47 -8.84 -13.26 -4.26
CA PRO A 47 -8.96 -13.30 -2.79
C PRO A 47 -7.61 -13.49 -2.10
N ASP A 48 -6.60 -14.03 -2.78
CA ASP A 48 -5.28 -14.28 -2.22
C ASP A 48 -4.47 -13.00 -1.95
N MET A 49 -4.98 -11.84 -2.44
CA MET A 49 -4.39 -10.53 -2.13
C MET A 49 -4.49 -10.18 -0.64
N PHE A 50 -5.46 -10.76 0.06
CA PHE A 50 -5.65 -10.58 1.50
C PHE A 50 -5.23 -11.83 2.26
N THR A 51 -4.63 -11.64 3.43
CA THR A 51 -4.32 -12.73 4.36
C THR A 51 -5.57 -13.19 5.12
N ASP A 52 -5.51 -14.32 5.81
CA ASP A 52 -6.59 -14.76 6.70
C ASP A 52 -6.90 -13.71 7.77
N ALA A 53 -5.86 -13.04 8.32
CA ALA A 53 -6.02 -11.95 9.28
C ALA A 53 -6.73 -10.73 8.67
N ASP A 54 -6.50 -10.43 7.39
CA ASP A 54 -7.22 -9.36 6.69
C ASP A 54 -8.69 -9.72 6.48
N HIS A 55 -8.98 -10.94 6.09
CA HIS A 55 -10.35 -11.42 5.94
C HIS A 55 -11.11 -11.41 7.28
N GLU A 56 -10.46 -11.80 8.39
CA GLU A 56 -11.05 -11.71 9.73
C GLU A 56 -11.31 -10.25 10.13
N ALA A 57 -10.37 -9.34 9.86
CA ALA A 57 -10.51 -7.92 10.12
C ALA A 57 -11.67 -7.30 9.32
N LEU A 58 -11.80 -7.63 8.02
CA LEU A 58 -12.90 -7.20 7.16
C LEU A 58 -14.26 -7.79 7.59
N ALA A 59 -14.27 -9.00 8.14
CA ALA A 59 -15.49 -9.61 8.66
C ALA A 59 -15.90 -9.06 10.04
N SER A 60 -15.05 -8.30 10.72
CA SER A 60 -15.26 -7.80 12.09
C SER A 60 -15.13 -6.28 12.20
N THR A 61 -14.00 -5.80 12.69
CA THR A 61 -13.75 -4.38 13.01
C THR A 61 -13.88 -3.47 11.79
N TRP A 62 -13.52 -3.94 10.60
CA TRP A 62 -13.50 -3.19 9.35
C TRP A 62 -14.62 -3.59 8.39
N SER A 63 -15.67 -4.25 8.86
CA SER A 63 -16.81 -4.70 8.02
C SER A 63 -17.55 -3.56 7.31
N TRP A 64 -17.44 -2.33 7.82
CA TRP A 64 -18.01 -1.14 7.20
C TRP A 64 -17.24 -0.64 5.96
N PHE A 65 -16.07 -1.21 5.64
CA PHE A 65 -15.29 -0.81 4.46
C PHE A 65 -16.08 -0.97 3.16
N ASP A 66 -16.91 -2.00 3.06
CA ASP A 66 -17.75 -2.22 1.87
C ASP A 66 -18.72 -1.08 1.62
N GLU A 67 -19.19 -0.41 2.69
CA GLU A 67 -20.08 0.76 2.59
C GLU A 67 -19.37 2.00 2.00
N VAL A 68 -18.05 2.03 2.05
CA VAL A 68 -17.21 3.12 1.53
C VAL A 68 -16.60 2.76 0.18
N VAL A 69 -16.03 1.57 0.09
CA VAL A 69 -15.31 1.11 -1.12
C VAL A 69 -16.28 0.82 -2.26
N GLY A 70 -17.42 0.17 -1.96
CA GLY A 70 -18.42 -0.16 -2.97
C GLY A 70 -18.84 1.08 -3.80
N PRO A 71 -19.41 2.12 -3.17
CA PRO A 71 -19.77 3.35 -3.86
C PRO A 71 -18.61 4.06 -4.57
N ALA A 72 -17.38 3.97 -4.04
CA ALA A 72 -16.21 4.57 -4.67
C ALA A 72 -15.87 3.91 -6.01
N LEU A 73 -16.23 2.64 -6.19
CA LEU A 73 -15.98 1.88 -7.42
C LEU A 73 -17.15 1.95 -8.43
N GLU A 74 -18.33 2.47 -8.03
CA GLU A 74 -19.50 2.61 -8.93
C GLU A 74 -19.21 3.51 -10.13
N GLY A 75 -18.27 4.46 -9.99
CA GLY A 75 -17.83 5.36 -11.05
C GLY A 75 -16.99 4.68 -12.15
N GLY A 76 -16.69 3.40 -12.01
CA GLY A 76 -15.84 2.64 -12.92
C GLY A 76 -14.36 2.66 -12.52
N PRO A 77 -13.48 2.08 -13.35
CA PRO A 77 -12.09 1.83 -12.99
C PRO A 77 -11.16 3.04 -13.15
N ASP A 78 -11.64 4.18 -13.62
CA ASP A 78 -10.78 5.34 -13.96
C ASP A 78 -9.97 5.87 -12.78
N ALA A 79 -10.57 5.94 -11.58
CA ALA A 79 -9.88 6.42 -10.40
C ALA A 79 -8.78 5.44 -9.93
N PRO A 80 -9.06 4.13 -9.72
CA PRO A 80 -8.02 3.14 -9.43
C PRO A 80 -6.91 3.08 -10.49
N ILE A 81 -7.25 3.19 -11.79
CA ILE A 81 -6.26 3.22 -12.87
C ILE A 81 -5.34 4.45 -12.71
N THR A 82 -5.90 5.61 -12.39
CA THR A 82 -5.12 6.83 -12.21
C THR A 82 -4.18 6.73 -11.00
N ASP A 83 -4.64 6.12 -9.92
CA ASP A 83 -3.82 5.88 -8.73
C ASP A 83 -2.67 4.92 -9.02
N ASP A 84 -2.93 3.83 -9.74
CA ASP A 84 -1.90 2.86 -10.12
C ASP A 84 -0.85 3.47 -11.06
N LEU A 85 -1.26 4.33 -12.00
CA LEU A 85 -0.32 5.09 -12.84
C LEU A 85 0.56 6.04 -12.02
N ALA A 86 0.00 6.63 -10.94
CA ALA A 86 0.77 7.47 -10.04
C ALA A 86 1.76 6.68 -9.19
N TYR A 87 1.40 5.46 -8.76
CA TYR A 87 2.30 4.58 -8.00
C TYR A 87 3.55 4.18 -8.79
N VAL A 88 3.43 3.96 -10.09
CA VAL A 88 4.55 3.59 -10.97
C VAL A 88 5.25 4.78 -11.62
N ALA A 89 4.85 6.01 -11.30
CA ALA A 89 5.53 7.22 -11.74
C ALA A 89 6.64 7.62 -10.76
N PRO A 90 7.68 8.33 -11.23
CA PRO A 90 8.68 8.92 -10.34
C PRO A 90 8.03 9.89 -9.35
N TRP A 91 8.44 9.84 -8.08
CA TRP A 91 7.91 10.74 -7.06
C TRP A 91 8.27 12.21 -7.27
N GLY A 92 9.33 12.51 -8.05
CA GLY A 92 9.78 13.87 -8.30
C GLY A 92 10.50 14.54 -7.13
N PHE A 93 10.77 13.83 -6.05
CA PHE A 93 11.56 14.28 -4.91
C PHE A 93 12.32 13.10 -4.28
N ASP A 94 13.40 13.43 -3.55
CA ASP A 94 14.19 12.45 -2.82
C ASP A 94 13.63 12.26 -1.39
N PRO A 95 13.22 11.05 -0.97
CA PRO A 95 12.77 10.75 0.38
C PRO A 95 13.77 11.14 1.48
N ALA A 96 15.07 11.16 1.19
CA ALA A 96 16.10 11.59 2.12
C ALA A 96 15.96 13.07 2.54
N THR A 97 15.21 13.87 1.79
CA THR A 97 14.95 15.28 2.11
C THR A 97 13.80 15.51 3.09
N ILE A 98 13.07 14.45 3.47
CA ILE A 98 11.97 14.55 4.43
C ILE A 98 12.53 14.85 5.81
N THR A 99 12.12 16.01 6.36
CA THR A 99 12.53 16.47 7.70
C THR A 99 11.45 16.28 8.76
N ALA A 100 10.20 16.09 8.34
CA ALA A 100 9.11 15.81 9.27
C ALA A 100 9.26 14.40 9.87
N PRO A 101 8.94 14.19 11.15
CA PRO A 101 8.89 12.85 11.73
C PRO A 101 7.94 11.96 10.95
N LEU A 102 8.39 10.75 10.58
CA LEU A 102 7.64 9.78 9.79
C LEU A 102 7.49 8.48 10.57
N LEU A 103 6.26 8.01 10.76
CA LEU A 103 5.98 6.66 11.23
C LEU A 103 5.51 5.78 10.09
N LEU A 104 6.23 4.70 9.86
CA LEU A 104 5.86 3.62 8.95
C LEU A 104 5.32 2.45 9.80
N LEU A 105 4.01 2.26 9.80
CA LEU A 105 3.36 1.14 10.46
C LEU A 105 2.86 0.18 9.38
N HIS A 106 3.38 -1.05 9.36
CA HIS A 106 3.19 -1.97 8.23
C HIS A 106 3.00 -3.42 8.68
N GLY A 107 2.08 -4.14 8.02
CA GLY A 107 1.91 -5.58 8.19
C GLY A 107 3.04 -6.36 7.52
N GLU A 108 3.67 -7.29 8.21
CA GLU A 108 4.78 -8.07 7.63
C GLU A 108 4.34 -8.99 6.49
N GLU A 109 3.05 -9.38 6.49
CA GLU A 109 2.45 -10.29 5.50
C GLU A 109 1.61 -9.56 4.45
N ASP A 110 1.77 -8.22 4.31
CA ASP A 110 1.09 -7.44 3.30
C ASP A 110 1.52 -7.90 1.89
N ARG A 111 0.54 -8.38 1.10
CA ARG A 111 0.72 -8.94 -0.25
C ARG A 111 0.34 -7.96 -1.35
N ILE A 112 -0.20 -6.79 -0.98
CA ILE A 112 -0.57 -5.71 -1.89
C ILE A 112 0.57 -4.69 -1.97
N ALA A 113 1.01 -4.20 -0.81
CA ALA A 113 2.16 -3.32 -0.67
C ALA A 113 3.18 -4.00 0.26
N PRO A 114 4.10 -4.82 -0.25
CA PRO A 114 4.99 -5.62 0.60
C PRO A 114 5.81 -4.80 1.58
N ALA A 115 6.05 -5.34 2.78
CA ALA A 115 6.79 -4.66 3.85
C ALA A 115 8.22 -4.25 3.44
N ALA A 116 8.77 -4.83 2.37
CA ALA A 116 10.05 -4.43 1.77
C ALA A 116 10.08 -2.95 1.38
N HIS A 117 8.96 -2.40 0.91
CA HIS A 117 8.83 -0.98 0.58
C HIS A 117 9.01 -0.07 1.80
N SER A 118 8.38 -0.41 2.92
CA SER A 118 8.55 0.35 4.17
C SER A 118 9.93 0.17 4.77
N ARG A 119 10.57 -0.98 4.61
CA ARG A 119 11.96 -1.18 5.03
C ARG A 119 12.89 -0.27 4.22
N TRP A 120 12.72 -0.24 2.89
CA TRP A 120 13.47 0.65 2.03
C TRP A 120 13.29 2.12 2.41
N LEU A 121 12.04 2.57 2.62
CA LEU A 121 11.74 3.93 3.06
C LEU A 121 12.38 4.26 4.42
N ALA A 122 12.37 3.33 5.36
CA ALA A 122 13.01 3.52 6.67
C ALA A 122 14.52 3.67 6.58
N GLU A 123 15.15 3.02 5.60
CA GLU A 123 16.59 3.13 5.35
C GLU A 123 16.96 4.44 4.64
N HIS A 124 16.04 5.03 3.86
CA HIS A 124 16.30 6.21 3.03
C HIS A 124 15.69 7.50 3.57
N CYS A 125 14.77 7.44 4.53
CA CYS A 125 14.21 8.62 5.21
C CYS A 125 14.83 8.78 6.61
N PRO A 126 15.70 9.76 6.85
CA PRO A 126 16.42 9.91 8.12
C PRO A 126 15.52 10.07 9.34
N THR A 127 14.28 10.50 9.15
CA THR A 127 13.29 10.76 10.21
C THR A 127 12.30 9.62 10.39
N ALA A 128 12.45 8.52 9.63
CA ALA A 128 11.51 7.41 9.65
C ALA A 128 11.71 6.49 10.86
N GLU A 129 10.60 6.16 11.51
CA GLU A 129 10.49 5.10 12.50
C GLU A 129 9.63 3.98 11.89
N LEU A 130 10.18 2.77 11.75
CA LEU A 130 9.48 1.63 11.19
C LEU A 130 8.98 0.72 12.32
N ARG A 131 7.69 0.39 12.28
CA ARG A 131 7.04 -0.59 13.14
C ARG A 131 6.34 -1.63 12.28
N LEU A 132 6.90 -2.82 12.25
CA LEU A 132 6.30 -3.95 11.58
C LEU A 132 5.37 -4.72 12.52
N ARG A 133 4.29 -5.26 11.95
CA ARG A 133 3.32 -6.08 12.66
C ARG A 133 3.37 -7.51 12.14
N PRO A 134 3.99 -8.44 12.91
CA PRO A 134 4.02 -9.85 12.55
C PRO A 134 2.60 -10.41 12.41
N GLY A 135 2.35 -11.19 11.36
CA GLY A 135 1.07 -11.81 11.08
C GLY A 135 -0.01 -10.87 10.54
N ALA A 136 0.23 -9.56 10.48
CA ALA A 136 -0.71 -8.63 9.89
C ALA A 136 -0.46 -8.45 8.39
N GLY A 137 -1.54 -8.33 7.63
CA GLY A 137 -1.56 -8.00 6.21
C GLY A 137 -1.89 -6.53 5.95
N HIS A 138 -2.54 -6.28 4.81
CA HIS A 138 -2.86 -4.94 4.31
C HIS A 138 -3.95 -4.23 5.13
N ILE A 139 -4.96 -4.97 5.57
CA ILE A 139 -6.12 -4.45 6.32
C ILE A 139 -5.92 -4.62 7.82
N SER A 140 -5.48 -5.79 8.25
CA SER A 140 -5.35 -6.12 9.67
C SER A 140 -4.32 -5.24 10.40
N VAL A 141 -3.35 -4.67 9.71
CA VAL A 141 -2.43 -3.67 10.28
C VAL A 141 -3.14 -2.42 10.80
N LEU A 142 -4.34 -2.10 10.29
CA LEU A 142 -5.13 -0.95 10.73
C LEU A 142 -5.61 -1.06 12.18
N GLU A 143 -5.62 -2.27 12.76
CA GLU A 143 -5.90 -2.47 14.18
C GLU A 143 -4.89 -1.77 15.10
N ALA A 144 -3.68 -1.52 14.60
CA ALA A 144 -2.66 -0.73 15.29
C ALA A 144 -2.82 0.80 15.11
N GLY A 145 -3.93 1.27 14.53
CA GLY A 145 -4.18 2.69 14.27
C GLY A 145 -4.13 3.56 15.53
N ALA A 146 -4.58 3.06 16.68
CA ALA A 146 -4.51 3.79 17.95
C ALA A 146 -3.05 4.15 18.33
N GLU A 147 -2.11 3.22 18.10
CA GLU A 147 -0.69 3.45 18.33
C GLU A 147 -0.14 4.56 17.42
N ALA A 148 -0.55 4.59 16.15
CA ALA A 148 -0.16 5.67 15.24
C ALA A 148 -0.67 7.04 15.71
N LEU A 149 -1.91 7.10 16.21
CA LEU A 149 -2.49 8.32 16.77
C LEU A 149 -1.78 8.76 18.06
N GLU A 150 -1.43 7.84 18.95
CA GLU A 150 -0.64 8.13 20.16
C GLU A 150 0.75 8.64 19.78
N TRP A 151 1.40 8.02 18.80
CA TRP A 151 2.69 8.46 18.28
C TRP A 151 2.63 9.91 17.75
N LEU A 152 1.59 10.25 16.98
CA LEU A 152 1.35 11.61 16.48
C LEU A 152 1.08 12.58 17.63
N ALA A 153 0.26 12.19 18.61
CA ALA A 153 -0.09 13.03 19.75
C ALA A 153 1.14 13.39 20.61
N ALA A 154 2.06 12.44 20.78
CA ALA A 154 3.30 12.65 21.54
C ALA A 154 4.26 13.65 20.88
N ARG A 155 4.07 14.00 19.60
CA ARG A 155 4.91 14.92 18.82
C ARG A 155 4.29 16.30 18.59
N LYS A 156 3.12 16.55 19.19
CA LYS A 156 2.55 17.91 19.23
C LYS A 156 3.33 18.74 20.26
N GLY A 157 4.37 19.39 19.80
CA GLY A 157 5.15 20.37 20.52
C GLY A 157 5.15 21.68 19.77
#